data_d957c60773c5d34a3d345276a9d7ebcb
#
_entry.id   d957c60773c5d34a3d345276a9d7ebcb
#
_cell.length_a   1.000
_cell.length_b   1.000
_cell.length_c   1.000
_cell.angle_alpha   90.00
_cell.angle_beta   90.00
_cell.angle_gamma   90.00
#
_symmetry.space_group_name_H-M   'P 1'
#
loop_
_entity.id
_entity.type
_entity.pdbx_description
1 polymer ?
#
loop_
_entity_poly.entity_id
_entity_poly.type
_entity_poly.pdbx_seq_one_letter_code
_entity_poly.pdbx_strand_id
1 'polypeptide(L)'
;MKHIYLLPLLMLTACAGSRLESEKSIMVCGTYTADGSHGVYSIVFDNGKLTVEDSVAANNPSYLALADDMSHIYAVREDGENSGVYTFDFDPATGHFGESRFAAEGNNPCHLAIVGDKIVTANYSGGSVSEFEIGANGIAWNGRTMAAFAGCGPDSVRQKTSHIHYTILTPDSTKLLATDLGADCIYGFAVKDGNITLQDTLQLAPGFGPRHLEFSPDGRFCYLIGELSGDVMTLRYEQGTLTPIATIECDSLHVKGSGDIHVSPDGKYVYASNRLAGDGIRTFAVNDDGTLRNVGYTPTPSHPRNFVISPQGNYLIAACKNDNVIVVYARDKATGKLTPTGERLSLSSPVCLKFVK
;
A
#
# COMPACT_ATOMS: atom_id res chain seq x y z
N MET A 1 15.58 -38.96 -67.09
CA MET A 1 14.81 -38.95 -65.84
C MET A 1 15.75 -38.45 -64.74
N LYS A 2 15.55 -37.20 -64.31
CA LYS A 2 16.32 -36.56 -63.22
C LYS A 2 15.49 -36.61 -61.95
N HIS A 3 15.90 -37.33 -60.93
CA HIS A 3 15.25 -37.37 -59.62
C HIS A 3 15.68 -36.17 -58.80
N ILE A 4 14.76 -35.30 -58.45
CA ILE A 4 14.95 -34.20 -57.48
C ILE A 4 14.59 -34.72 -56.09
N TYR A 5 15.60 -34.79 -55.20
CA TYR A 5 15.34 -35.06 -53.77
C TYR A 5 15.03 -33.77 -53.05
N LEU A 6 13.79 -33.65 -52.55
CA LEU A 6 13.42 -32.58 -51.60
C LEU A 6 13.86 -32.97 -50.18
N LEU A 7 14.77 -32.18 -49.62
CA LEU A 7 15.11 -32.28 -48.18
C LEU A 7 14.06 -31.52 -47.39
N PRO A 8 13.48 -32.05 -46.31
CA PRO A 8 12.60 -31.29 -45.42
C PRO A 8 13.45 -30.40 -44.52
N LEU A 9 13.18 -29.09 -44.57
CA LEU A 9 13.75 -28.09 -43.67
C LEU A 9 13.04 -28.19 -42.31
N LEU A 10 13.72 -28.78 -41.31
CA LEU A 10 13.24 -28.76 -39.91
C LEU A 10 13.43 -27.35 -39.34
N MET A 11 12.34 -26.60 -39.20
CA MET A 11 12.34 -25.37 -38.43
C MET A 11 12.38 -25.73 -36.92
N LEU A 12 13.56 -25.59 -36.30
CA LEU A 12 13.68 -25.52 -34.87
C LEU A 12 13.10 -24.16 -34.39
N THR A 13 11.89 -24.17 -33.85
CA THR A 13 11.39 -23.06 -33.06
C THR A 13 12.12 -23.04 -31.73
N ALA A 14 13.16 -22.20 -31.63
CA ALA A 14 13.77 -21.88 -30.36
C ALA A 14 12.73 -21.11 -29.51
N CYS A 15 12.15 -21.77 -28.50
CA CYS A 15 11.49 -21.08 -27.41
C CYS A 15 12.58 -20.24 -26.68
N ALA A 16 12.69 -18.98 -27.05
CA ALA A 16 13.40 -18.00 -26.25
C ALA A 16 12.59 -17.78 -24.96
N GLY A 17 12.86 -18.61 -23.95
CA GLY A 17 12.48 -18.30 -22.58
C GLY A 17 13.13 -16.97 -22.22
N SER A 18 12.34 -15.91 -22.09
CA SER A 18 12.83 -14.65 -21.55
C SER A 18 13.42 -14.96 -20.17
N ARG A 19 14.73 -14.88 -20.04
CA ARG A 19 15.40 -14.91 -18.74
C ARG A 19 14.85 -13.73 -17.97
N LEU A 20 14.11 -13.98 -16.87
CA LEU A 20 13.74 -12.92 -15.94
C LEU A 20 15.05 -12.22 -15.52
N GLU A 21 15.10 -10.91 -15.68
CA GLU A 21 16.20 -10.12 -15.15
C GLU A 21 16.28 -10.35 -13.64
N SER A 22 17.52 -10.48 -13.12
CA SER A 22 17.73 -10.70 -11.69
C SER A 22 17.17 -9.52 -10.90
N GLU A 23 16.34 -9.80 -9.90
CA GLU A 23 15.70 -8.80 -9.06
C GLU A 23 16.11 -9.01 -7.60
N LYS A 24 17.06 -8.19 -7.13
CA LYS A 24 17.51 -8.18 -5.74
C LYS A 24 17.29 -6.79 -5.16
N SER A 25 16.67 -6.73 -3.97
CA SER A 25 16.38 -5.49 -3.28
C SER A 25 16.22 -5.75 -1.78
N ILE A 26 16.21 -4.69 -0.98
CA ILE A 26 15.81 -4.73 0.42
C ILE A 26 14.35 -4.31 0.50
N MET A 27 13.61 -4.96 1.39
CA MET A 27 12.28 -4.57 1.82
C MET A 27 12.29 -4.28 3.31
N VAL A 28 11.36 -3.47 3.77
CA VAL A 28 11.07 -3.29 5.20
C VAL A 28 9.65 -3.75 5.50
N CYS A 29 9.47 -4.33 6.70
CA CYS A 29 8.18 -4.85 7.16
C CYS A 29 7.83 -4.26 8.53
N GLY A 30 6.68 -3.61 8.61
CA GLY A 30 6.05 -3.22 9.87
C GLY A 30 5.08 -4.30 10.35
N THR A 31 4.94 -4.41 11.67
CA THR A 31 4.15 -5.46 12.31
C THR A 31 3.26 -4.92 13.42
N TYR A 32 2.25 -5.70 13.85
CA TYR A 32 1.69 -5.54 15.20
C TYR A 32 2.51 -6.37 16.19
N THR A 33 2.70 -5.85 17.42
CA THR A 33 3.64 -6.42 18.38
C THR A 33 2.99 -7.20 19.53
N ALA A 34 1.66 -7.19 19.61
CA ALA A 34 0.93 -7.91 20.65
C ALA A 34 1.21 -9.43 20.68
N ASP A 35 1.56 -10.02 19.53
CA ASP A 35 1.83 -11.45 19.37
C ASP A 35 3.35 -11.76 19.41
N GLY A 36 4.15 -10.87 20.01
CA GLY A 36 5.58 -11.09 20.25
C GLY A 36 6.50 -10.72 19.08
N SER A 37 6.03 -9.93 18.11
CA SER A 37 6.92 -9.35 17.11
C SER A 37 7.84 -8.30 17.72
N HIS A 38 9.08 -8.19 17.19
CA HIS A 38 10.07 -7.20 17.64
C HIS A 38 9.73 -5.76 17.19
N GLY A 39 9.03 -5.60 16.06
CA GLY A 39 8.64 -4.28 15.53
C GLY A 39 8.83 -4.14 14.04
N VAL A 40 9.89 -3.47 13.60
CA VAL A 40 10.24 -3.30 12.18
C VAL A 40 11.35 -4.27 11.80
N TYR A 41 11.22 -4.89 10.62
CA TYR A 41 12.21 -5.81 10.06
C TYR A 41 12.69 -5.32 8.71
N SER A 42 13.98 -5.53 8.42
CA SER A 42 14.49 -5.49 7.06
C SER A 42 14.60 -6.90 6.49
N ILE A 43 14.31 -7.05 5.20
CA ILE A 43 14.19 -8.34 4.52
C ILE A 43 14.90 -8.21 3.18
N VAL A 44 15.87 -9.07 2.94
CA VAL A 44 16.47 -9.24 1.61
C VAL A 44 15.48 -10.00 0.74
N PHE A 45 15.10 -9.38 -0.37
CA PHE A 45 14.37 -9.99 -1.48
C PHE A 45 15.35 -10.34 -2.59
N ASP A 46 15.42 -11.60 -2.98
CA ASP A 46 16.30 -12.08 -4.07
C ASP A 46 15.55 -13.05 -4.97
N ASN A 47 15.08 -12.56 -6.13
CA ASN A 47 14.39 -13.37 -7.14
C ASN A 47 13.23 -14.20 -6.55
N GLY A 48 12.43 -13.59 -5.70
CA GLY A 48 11.29 -14.23 -5.04
C GLY A 48 11.64 -14.97 -3.75
N LYS A 49 12.88 -14.94 -3.27
CA LYS A 49 13.31 -15.46 -1.97
C LYS A 49 13.33 -14.36 -0.93
N LEU A 50 12.98 -14.70 0.32
CA LEU A 50 12.92 -13.77 1.44
C LEU A 50 13.82 -14.24 2.57
N THR A 51 14.66 -13.32 3.09
CA THR A 51 15.51 -13.58 4.26
C THR A 51 15.50 -12.35 5.16
N VAL A 52 15.21 -12.53 6.45
CA VAL A 52 15.34 -11.42 7.42
C VAL A 52 16.82 -11.06 7.54
N GLU A 53 17.12 -9.77 7.40
CA GLU A 53 18.48 -9.23 7.54
C GLU A 53 18.68 -8.64 8.92
N ASP A 54 17.74 -7.77 9.36
CA ASP A 54 17.84 -7.07 10.64
C ASP A 54 16.45 -6.75 11.20
N SER A 55 16.38 -6.29 12.45
CA SER A 55 15.15 -5.82 13.07
C SER A 55 15.40 -4.79 14.15
N VAL A 56 14.47 -3.87 14.34
CA VAL A 56 14.52 -2.85 15.37
C VAL A 56 13.23 -2.84 16.19
N ALA A 57 13.39 -2.65 17.52
CA ALA A 57 12.28 -2.61 18.44
C ALA A 57 11.37 -1.39 18.21
N ALA A 58 10.08 -1.64 18.07
CA ALA A 58 9.05 -0.62 17.96
C ALA A 58 7.71 -1.18 18.44
N ASN A 59 6.82 -0.34 18.94
CA ASN A 59 5.49 -0.75 19.37
C ASN A 59 4.47 -0.47 18.24
N ASN A 60 3.84 -1.53 17.72
CA ASN A 60 2.84 -1.50 16.66
C ASN A 60 3.20 -0.57 15.48
N PRO A 61 4.37 -0.73 14.83
CA PRO A 61 4.73 0.04 13.64
C PRO A 61 3.92 -0.44 12.43
N SER A 62 2.62 -0.16 12.42
CA SER A 62 1.66 -0.76 11.49
C SER A 62 1.72 -0.19 10.08
N TYR A 63 2.38 0.96 9.88
CA TYR A 63 2.66 1.50 8.56
C TYR A 63 4.00 2.24 8.51
N LEU A 64 4.66 2.15 7.35
CA LEU A 64 6.02 2.66 7.13
C LEU A 64 6.08 3.58 5.92
N ALA A 65 6.97 4.58 5.95
CA ALA A 65 7.45 5.31 4.79
C ALA A 65 8.97 5.44 4.85
N LEU A 66 9.60 5.57 3.68
CA LEU A 66 11.05 5.78 3.56
C LEU A 66 11.31 7.23 3.17
N ALA A 67 12.35 7.83 3.75
CA ALA A 67 12.87 9.11 3.28
C ALA A 67 13.33 8.99 1.81
N ASP A 68 13.33 10.11 1.08
CA ASP A 68 13.68 10.11 -0.35
C ASP A 68 15.13 9.63 -0.60
N ASP A 69 16.04 9.91 0.33
CA ASP A 69 17.43 9.45 0.30
C ASP A 69 17.63 8.04 0.89
N MET A 70 16.55 7.39 1.33
CA MET A 70 16.52 6.08 1.99
C MET A 70 17.30 5.99 3.31
N SER A 71 17.84 7.09 3.83
CA SER A 71 18.65 7.10 5.07
C SER A 71 17.81 6.94 6.34
N HIS A 72 16.48 7.12 6.24
CA HIS A 72 15.56 7.01 7.37
C HIS A 72 14.30 6.25 6.99
N ILE A 73 13.77 5.52 7.97
CA ILE A 73 12.45 4.90 7.92
C ILE A 73 11.57 5.57 8.97
N TYR A 74 10.41 6.04 8.56
CA TYR A 74 9.39 6.55 9.44
C TYR A 74 8.32 5.48 9.63
N ALA A 75 7.90 5.29 10.88
CA ALA A 75 6.84 4.34 11.21
C ALA A 75 5.81 4.98 12.15
N VAL A 76 4.54 4.74 11.91
CA VAL A 76 3.52 5.06 12.92
C VAL A 76 3.70 4.18 14.15
N ARG A 77 3.35 4.71 15.32
CA ARG A 77 3.08 3.94 16.53
C ARG A 77 1.58 3.94 16.77
N GLU A 78 0.92 2.82 16.49
CA GLU A 78 -0.52 2.65 16.66
C GLU A 78 -0.81 2.13 18.08
N ASP A 79 -0.85 3.03 19.09
CA ASP A 79 -0.89 2.68 20.51
C ASP A 79 -1.72 3.67 21.35
N GLY A 80 -2.95 3.92 20.93
CA GLY A 80 -3.89 4.78 21.66
C GLY A 80 -3.34 6.19 21.89
N GLU A 81 -3.31 6.60 23.18
CA GLU A 81 -2.78 7.91 23.59
C GLU A 81 -1.24 7.99 23.57
N ASN A 82 -0.56 6.85 23.46
CA ASN A 82 0.90 6.78 23.32
C ASN A 82 1.35 6.77 21.85
N SER A 83 0.49 7.19 20.95
CA SER A 83 0.73 7.19 19.51
C SER A 83 1.72 8.27 19.06
N GLY A 84 2.25 8.10 17.85
CA GLY A 84 3.17 9.04 17.24
C GLY A 84 3.90 8.45 16.04
N VAL A 85 5.07 9.01 15.77
CA VAL A 85 5.95 8.58 14.68
C VAL A 85 7.34 8.23 15.22
N TYR A 86 7.82 7.04 14.88
CA TYR A 86 9.21 6.67 14.99
C TYR A 86 10.00 7.16 13.79
N THR A 87 11.26 7.54 14.02
CA THR A 87 12.30 7.68 13.00
C THR A 87 13.41 6.69 13.32
N PHE A 88 13.77 5.85 12.36
CA PHE A 88 14.89 4.93 12.45
C PHE A 88 15.95 5.35 11.44
N ASP A 89 17.21 5.48 11.87
CA ASP A 89 18.33 5.56 10.95
C ASP A 89 18.42 4.23 10.20
N PHE A 90 18.71 4.26 8.91
CA PHE A 90 18.71 3.07 8.07
C PHE A 90 19.81 3.14 7.01
N ASP A 91 20.53 2.06 6.85
CA ASP A 91 21.50 1.88 5.77
C ASP A 91 20.87 1.08 4.62
N PRO A 92 20.49 1.71 3.49
CA PRO A 92 19.85 1.04 2.38
C PRO A 92 20.76 0.05 1.65
N ALA A 93 22.09 0.14 1.84
CA ALA A 93 23.03 -0.77 1.20
C ALA A 93 23.14 -2.12 1.94
N THR A 94 23.05 -2.09 3.26
CA THR A 94 23.16 -3.28 4.11
C THR A 94 21.84 -3.77 4.65
N GLY A 95 20.83 -2.90 4.77
CA GLY A 95 19.54 -3.19 5.38
C GLY A 95 19.55 -3.08 6.91
N HIS A 96 20.61 -2.53 7.52
CA HIS A 96 20.73 -2.40 8.97
C HIS A 96 20.07 -1.14 9.50
N PHE A 97 19.43 -1.28 10.67
CA PHE A 97 18.88 -0.16 11.43
C PHE A 97 19.94 0.43 12.36
N GLY A 98 19.91 1.76 12.52
CA GLY A 98 20.68 2.51 13.50
C GLY A 98 19.83 2.95 14.69
N GLU A 99 20.04 4.18 15.13
CA GLU A 99 19.31 4.74 16.27
C GLU A 99 17.83 4.96 15.95
N SER A 100 16.99 4.84 16.97
CA SER A 100 15.58 5.13 16.91
C SER A 100 15.21 6.35 17.72
N ARG A 101 14.25 7.14 17.22
CA ARG A 101 13.70 8.31 17.91
C ARG A 101 12.18 8.29 17.78
N PHE A 102 11.50 9.01 18.66
CA PHE A 102 10.04 9.02 18.71
C PHE A 102 9.51 10.44 18.94
N ALA A 103 8.53 10.82 18.16
CA ALA A 103 7.74 12.04 18.32
C ALA A 103 6.28 11.68 18.58
N ALA A 104 5.73 12.15 19.69
CA ALA A 104 4.36 11.84 20.14
C ALA A 104 3.35 12.79 19.50
N GLU A 105 2.29 12.27 18.90
CA GLU A 105 1.08 12.98 18.45
C GLU A 105 0.09 11.97 17.84
N GLY A 106 -1.18 12.34 17.83
CA GLY A 106 -2.27 11.58 17.21
C GLY A 106 -2.85 10.50 18.12
N ASN A 107 -3.85 9.79 17.62
CA ASN A 107 -4.49 8.67 18.31
C ASN A 107 -4.72 7.53 17.31
N ASN A 108 -3.96 6.44 17.48
CA ASN A 108 -3.93 5.29 16.58
C ASN A 108 -3.72 5.68 15.12
N PRO A 109 -2.59 6.31 14.75
CA PRO A 109 -2.24 6.52 13.37
C PRO A 109 -2.01 5.17 12.67
N CYS A 110 -2.70 4.96 11.55
CA CYS A 110 -2.61 3.71 10.78
C CYS A 110 -1.96 3.89 9.39
N HIS A 111 -1.64 5.13 9.05
CA HIS A 111 -0.95 5.49 7.81
C HIS A 111 -0.14 6.78 7.98
N LEU A 112 0.88 6.95 7.15
CA LEU A 112 1.63 8.20 7.05
C LEU A 112 2.09 8.46 5.61
N ALA A 113 2.23 9.74 5.26
CA ALA A 113 2.80 10.21 4.00
C ALA A 113 3.87 11.28 4.28
N ILE A 114 4.89 11.33 3.42
CA ILE A 114 5.88 12.40 3.42
C ILE A 114 5.42 13.49 2.44
N VAL A 115 5.42 14.74 2.88
CA VAL A 115 5.01 15.92 2.10
C VAL A 115 6.05 17.01 2.27
N GLY A 116 7.03 17.04 1.37
CA GLY A 116 8.18 17.93 1.50
C GLY A 116 8.99 17.64 2.77
N ASP A 117 9.12 18.62 3.65
CA ASP A 117 9.80 18.52 4.95
C ASP A 117 8.87 18.10 6.11
N LYS A 118 7.75 17.47 5.80
CA LYS A 118 6.76 17.04 6.79
C LYS A 118 6.36 15.57 6.64
N ILE A 119 5.97 14.97 7.75
CA ILE A 119 5.22 13.71 7.80
C ILE A 119 3.79 14.04 8.17
N VAL A 120 2.84 13.48 7.45
CA VAL A 120 1.41 13.61 7.74
C VAL A 120 0.83 12.24 8.05
N THR A 121 0.20 12.09 9.23
CA THR A 121 -0.41 10.84 9.68
C THR A 121 -1.91 10.86 9.53
N ALA A 122 -2.48 9.69 9.22
CA ALA A 122 -3.92 9.40 9.27
C ALA A 122 -4.24 8.73 10.60
N ASN A 123 -4.93 9.43 11.51
CA ASN A 123 -5.23 8.94 12.84
C ASN A 123 -6.63 8.30 12.86
N TYR A 124 -6.66 6.96 12.85
CA TYR A 124 -7.90 6.19 12.71
C TYR A 124 -8.86 6.43 13.87
N SER A 125 -8.41 6.19 15.11
CA SER A 125 -9.27 6.36 16.29
C SER A 125 -9.48 7.83 16.64
N GLY A 126 -8.52 8.68 16.31
CA GLY A 126 -8.62 10.13 16.53
C GLY A 126 -9.54 10.86 15.56
N GLY A 127 -9.89 10.25 14.42
CA GLY A 127 -10.63 10.93 13.35
C GLY A 127 -9.95 12.21 12.88
N SER A 128 -8.61 12.22 12.86
CA SER A 128 -7.81 13.42 12.65
C SER A 128 -6.61 13.17 11.74
N VAL A 129 -6.03 14.26 11.26
CA VAL A 129 -4.75 14.27 10.54
C VAL A 129 -3.77 15.07 11.39
N SER A 130 -2.59 14.53 11.64
CA SER A 130 -1.51 15.24 12.33
C SER A 130 -0.32 15.44 11.40
N GLU A 131 0.47 16.49 11.65
CA GLU A 131 1.72 16.72 10.95
C GLU A 131 2.90 16.74 11.93
N PHE A 132 4.07 16.32 11.44
CA PHE A 132 5.36 16.37 12.10
C PHE A 132 6.34 17.07 11.17
N GLU A 133 7.21 17.89 11.72
CA GLU A 133 8.31 18.48 10.95
C GLU A 133 9.45 17.45 10.80
N ILE A 134 10.12 17.43 9.65
CA ILE A 134 11.36 16.68 9.45
C ILE A 134 12.51 17.67 9.60
N GLY A 135 13.33 17.48 10.63
CA GLY A 135 14.53 18.29 10.85
C GLY A 135 15.59 18.06 9.77
N ALA A 136 16.58 18.95 9.70
CA ALA A 136 17.70 18.86 8.75
C ALA A 136 18.52 17.55 8.88
N ASN A 137 18.38 16.85 10.01
CA ASN A 137 18.99 15.54 10.27
C ASN A 137 18.04 14.37 9.96
N GLY A 138 16.93 14.60 9.26
CA GLY A 138 15.96 13.58 8.89
C GLY A 138 15.02 13.13 10.02
N ILE A 139 15.14 13.65 11.24
CA ILE A 139 14.39 13.21 12.39
C ILE A 139 13.03 13.93 12.45
N ALA A 140 11.94 13.14 12.60
CA ALA A 140 10.60 13.67 12.84
C ALA A 140 10.48 14.26 14.26
N TRP A 141 9.88 15.43 14.37
CA TRP A 141 9.68 16.13 15.63
C TRP A 141 8.46 17.08 15.56
N ASN A 142 8.13 17.75 16.66
CA ASN A 142 7.09 18.81 16.74
C ASN A 142 5.74 18.37 16.15
N GLY A 143 5.27 17.19 16.57
CA GLY A 143 3.97 16.68 16.12
C GLY A 143 2.83 17.57 16.62
N ARG A 144 1.84 17.83 15.75
CA ARG A 144 0.61 18.54 16.09
C ARG A 144 -0.58 18.08 15.25
N THR A 145 -1.77 18.13 15.82
CA THR A 145 -3.00 17.93 15.05
C THR A 145 -3.16 19.04 14.02
N MET A 146 -3.28 18.67 12.75
CA MET A 146 -3.52 19.60 11.64
C MET A 146 -5.01 19.83 11.40
N ALA A 147 -5.82 18.76 11.44
CA ALA A 147 -7.27 18.81 11.30
C ALA A 147 -7.92 17.65 12.04
N ALA A 148 -9.10 17.89 12.62
CA ALA A 148 -9.94 16.87 13.26
C ALA A 148 -11.35 16.92 12.67
N PHE A 149 -11.97 15.75 12.51
CA PHE A 149 -13.25 15.57 11.84
C PHE A 149 -14.25 14.86 12.75
N ALA A 150 -15.53 15.12 12.55
CA ALA A 150 -16.62 14.57 13.36
C ALA A 150 -17.75 13.99 12.49
N GLY A 151 -17.40 13.43 11.33
CA GLY A 151 -18.34 12.78 10.42
C GLY A 151 -18.81 11.41 10.91
N CYS A 152 -19.87 10.89 10.31
CA CYS A 152 -20.35 9.52 10.51
C CYS A 152 -21.00 8.99 9.24
N GLY A 153 -21.16 7.65 9.17
CA GLY A 153 -21.82 6.96 8.06
C GLY A 153 -22.88 5.97 8.54
N PRO A 154 -23.46 5.17 7.65
CA PRO A 154 -24.60 4.30 7.97
C PRO A 154 -24.22 3.03 8.77
N ASP A 155 -22.94 2.60 8.78
CA ASP A 155 -22.54 1.42 9.54
C ASP A 155 -22.46 1.77 11.05
N SER A 156 -23.41 1.26 11.82
CA SER A 156 -23.54 1.56 13.24
C SER A 156 -22.37 1.07 14.12
N VAL A 157 -21.47 0.26 13.57
CA VAL A 157 -20.29 -0.26 14.28
C VAL A 157 -19.02 0.47 13.82
N ARG A 158 -18.80 0.54 12.51
CA ARG A 158 -17.57 1.00 11.90
C ARG A 158 -17.57 2.49 11.50
N GLN A 159 -18.73 3.14 11.49
CA GLN A 159 -18.88 4.52 11.01
C GLN A 159 -19.60 5.41 12.04
N LYS A 160 -19.39 5.17 13.34
CA LYS A 160 -19.97 6.03 14.40
C LYS A 160 -19.31 7.41 14.45
N THR A 161 -18.06 7.51 14.04
CA THR A 161 -17.24 8.73 14.02
C THR A 161 -16.32 8.69 12.81
N SER A 162 -15.68 9.81 12.49
CA SER A 162 -14.58 9.88 11.50
C SER A 162 -13.48 8.91 11.86
N HIS A 163 -12.92 8.24 10.83
CA HIS A 163 -11.79 7.33 10.90
C HIS A 163 -10.87 7.59 9.72
N ILE A 164 -9.89 8.49 9.89
CA ILE A 164 -8.93 8.77 8.81
C ILE A 164 -8.02 7.58 8.62
N HIS A 165 -8.04 6.99 7.42
CA HIS A 165 -7.38 5.71 7.18
C HIS A 165 -6.13 5.80 6.30
N TYR A 166 -6.06 6.78 5.41
CA TYR A 166 -4.97 6.90 4.44
C TYR A 166 -4.66 8.36 4.14
N THR A 167 -3.41 8.66 3.83
CA THR A 167 -2.98 9.96 3.32
C THR A 167 -2.04 9.75 2.12
N ILE A 168 -2.20 10.52 1.06
CA ILE A 168 -1.34 10.46 -0.13
C ILE A 168 -1.23 11.80 -0.81
N LEU A 169 -0.03 12.13 -1.28
CA LEU A 169 0.23 13.29 -2.12
C LEU A 169 -0.25 12.99 -3.55
N THR A 170 -0.90 13.95 -4.20
CA THR A 170 -1.27 13.84 -5.62
C THR A 170 -0.05 13.82 -6.53
N PRO A 171 -0.12 13.23 -7.75
CA PRO A 171 1.03 13.11 -8.64
C PRO A 171 1.70 14.44 -9.00
N ASP A 172 0.94 15.53 -9.03
CA ASP A 172 1.44 16.90 -9.27
C ASP A 172 1.88 17.63 -7.99
N SER A 173 1.84 16.93 -6.85
CA SER A 173 2.23 17.45 -5.53
C SER A 173 1.46 18.69 -5.07
N THR A 174 0.32 18.99 -5.67
CA THR A 174 -0.49 20.18 -5.33
C THR A 174 -1.48 19.95 -4.20
N LYS A 175 -1.82 18.68 -3.94
CA LYS A 175 -2.75 18.29 -2.87
C LYS A 175 -2.26 17.07 -2.09
N LEU A 176 -2.60 17.06 -0.81
CA LEU A 176 -2.64 15.85 0.01
C LEU A 176 -4.09 15.40 0.11
N LEU A 177 -4.35 14.12 -0.14
CA LEU A 177 -5.66 13.50 0.03
C LEU A 177 -5.67 12.70 1.32
N ALA A 178 -6.80 12.72 2.05
CA ALA A 178 -7.01 11.88 3.22
C ALA A 178 -8.38 11.19 3.14
N THR A 179 -8.40 9.85 3.21
CA THR A 179 -9.66 9.08 3.21
C THR A 179 -10.24 8.99 4.61
N ASP A 180 -11.55 9.21 4.75
CA ASP A 180 -12.30 9.01 5.98
C ASP A 180 -13.26 7.85 5.82
N LEU A 181 -12.88 6.68 6.35
CA LEU A 181 -13.67 5.46 6.34
C LEU A 181 -14.99 5.67 7.11
N GLY A 182 -14.95 6.45 8.18
CA GLY A 182 -16.10 6.67 9.06
C GLY A 182 -17.14 7.62 8.48
N ALA A 183 -16.74 8.58 7.65
CA ALA A 183 -17.61 9.62 7.10
C ALA A 183 -17.88 9.44 5.58
N ASP A 184 -17.41 8.37 4.96
CA ASP A 184 -17.57 8.11 3.52
C ASP A 184 -17.09 9.28 2.65
N CYS A 185 -15.91 9.82 2.91
CA CYS A 185 -15.40 10.94 2.13
C CYS A 185 -13.87 10.92 1.95
N ILE A 186 -13.39 11.77 1.04
CA ILE A 186 -11.98 12.09 0.85
C ILE A 186 -11.82 13.59 1.09
N TYR A 187 -10.96 13.97 2.03
CA TYR A 187 -10.55 15.35 2.25
C TYR A 187 -9.39 15.71 1.35
N GLY A 188 -9.45 16.86 0.69
CA GLY A 188 -8.39 17.44 -0.10
C GLY A 188 -7.75 18.62 0.61
N PHE A 189 -6.46 18.55 0.86
CA PHE A 189 -5.66 19.62 1.45
C PHE A 189 -4.76 20.23 0.38
N ALA A 190 -4.82 21.54 0.17
CA ALA A 190 -3.86 22.24 -0.69
C ALA A 190 -2.47 22.21 -0.09
N VAL A 191 -1.47 21.87 -0.91
CA VAL A 191 -0.05 21.92 -0.54
C VAL A 191 0.58 23.09 -1.28
N LYS A 192 0.98 24.12 -0.54
CA LYS A 192 1.55 25.32 -1.12
C LYS A 192 2.57 25.95 -0.17
N ASP A 193 3.78 26.22 -0.67
CA ASP A 193 4.85 26.90 0.07
C ASP A 193 5.11 26.28 1.47
N GLY A 194 5.12 24.93 1.56
CA GLY A 194 5.28 24.18 2.80
C GLY A 194 4.05 24.16 3.73
N ASN A 195 2.96 24.82 3.35
CA ASN A 195 1.71 24.81 4.11
C ASN A 195 0.75 23.76 3.54
N ILE A 196 0.06 23.08 4.46
CA ILE A 196 -0.97 22.09 4.14
C ILE A 196 -2.29 22.56 4.76
N THR A 197 -3.29 22.89 3.92
CA THR A 197 -4.55 23.50 4.37
C THR A 197 -5.76 22.80 3.75
N LEU A 198 -6.77 22.44 4.57
CA LEU A 198 -8.00 21.85 4.08
C LEU A 198 -8.67 22.76 3.05
N GLN A 199 -9.00 22.22 1.89
CA GLN A 199 -9.55 22.98 0.76
C GLN A 199 -10.92 22.47 0.32
N ASP A 200 -11.07 21.16 0.15
CA ASP A 200 -12.30 20.55 -0.38
C ASP A 200 -12.56 19.17 0.21
N THR A 201 -13.74 18.63 -0.09
CA THR A 201 -14.16 17.29 0.33
C THR A 201 -14.93 16.64 -0.80
N LEU A 202 -14.56 15.42 -1.17
CA LEU A 202 -15.33 14.58 -2.06
C LEU A 202 -16.17 13.62 -1.24
N GLN A 203 -17.51 13.80 -1.24
CA GLN A 203 -18.44 12.88 -0.59
C GLN A 203 -18.66 11.65 -1.48
N LEU A 204 -18.61 10.46 -0.88
CA LEU A 204 -18.84 9.18 -1.53
C LEU A 204 -20.24 8.64 -1.16
N ALA A 205 -20.61 7.52 -1.80
CA ALA A 205 -21.85 6.83 -1.49
C ALA A 205 -21.84 6.35 -0.01
N PRO A 206 -22.96 6.47 0.71
CA PRO A 206 -23.06 6.02 2.10
C PRO A 206 -22.72 4.52 2.25
N GLY A 207 -21.83 4.19 3.19
CA GLY A 207 -21.37 2.84 3.46
C GLY A 207 -20.22 2.37 2.55
N PHE A 208 -19.64 3.25 1.75
CA PHE A 208 -18.46 2.90 0.93
C PHE A 208 -17.26 2.55 1.81
N GLY A 209 -17.00 3.33 2.87
CA GLY A 209 -15.89 3.13 3.79
C GLY A 209 -14.52 3.21 3.09
N PRO A 210 -14.12 4.39 2.52
CA PRO A 210 -12.89 4.54 1.77
C PRO A 210 -11.68 4.22 2.64
N ARG A 211 -10.78 3.37 2.13
CA ARG A 211 -9.63 2.89 2.89
C ARG A 211 -8.31 3.36 2.29
N HIS A 212 -7.78 2.65 1.33
CA HIS A 212 -6.54 2.97 0.60
C HIS A 212 -6.85 3.40 -0.83
N LEU A 213 -5.97 4.19 -1.39
CA LEU A 213 -6.05 4.58 -2.79
C LEU A 213 -4.66 4.66 -3.42
N GLU A 214 -4.58 4.45 -4.72
CA GLU A 214 -3.33 4.57 -5.48
C GLU A 214 -3.59 5.19 -6.85
N PHE A 215 -2.66 6.03 -7.29
CA PHE A 215 -2.70 6.62 -8.62
C PHE A 215 -2.12 5.69 -9.68
N SER A 216 -2.67 5.77 -10.90
CA SER A 216 -2.03 5.16 -12.06
C SER A 216 -0.64 5.78 -12.29
N PRO A 217 0.33 5.05 -12.89
CA PRO A 217 1.68 5.58 -13.12
C PRO A 217 1.73 6.85 -13.97
N ASP A 218 0.73 7.09 -14.83
CA ASP A 218 0.58 8.30 -15.61
C ASP A 218 -0.16 9.45 -14.90
N GLY A 219 -0.59 9.21 -13.66
CA GLY A 219 -1.27 10.17 -12.80
C GLY A 219 -2.70 10.54 -13.21
N ARG A 220 -3.27 9.95 -14.27
CA ARG A 220 -4.59 10.33 -14.77
C ARG A 220 -5.75 9.72 -14.02
N PHE A 221 -5.54 8.58 -13.38
CA PHE A 221 -6.57 7.85 -12.65
C PHE A 221 -6.12 7.56 -11.23
N CYS A 222 -7.09 7.41 -10.36
CA CYS A 222 -6.91 6.98 -8.98
C CYS A 222 -7.87 5.83 -8.69
N TYR A 223 -7.39 4.79 -8.04
CA TYR A 223 -8.17 3.62 -7.65
C TYR A 223 -8.32 3.58 -6.15
N LEU A 224 -9.55 3.66 -5.67
CA LEU A 224 -9.92 3.73 -4.27
C LEU A 224 -10.62 2.43 -3.86
N ILE A 225 -10.12 1.76 -2.83
CA ILE A 225 -10.80 0.59 -2.27
C ILE A 225 -11.72 0.99 -1.12
N GLY A 226 -12.96 0.52 -1.17
CA GLY A 226 -13.95 0.62 -0.09
C GLY A 226 -13.85 -0.59 0.82
N GLU A 227 -13.41 -0.40 2.07
CA GLU A 227 -13.31 -1.51 3.04
C GLU A 227 -14.69 -2.08 3.36
N LEU A 228 -15.72 -1.22 3.47
CA LEU A 228 -17.05 -1.62 3.91
C LEU A 228 -17.94 -2.05 2.75
N SER A 229 -17.87 -1.38 1.60
CA SER A 229 -18.64 -1.75 0.42
C SER A 229 -18.11 -3.03 -0.25
N GLY A 230 -16.80 -3.27 -0.18
CA GLY A 230 -16.16 -4.34 -0.93
C GLY A 230 -15.94 -4.01 -2.41
N ASP A 231 -15.95 -2.73 -2.77
CA ASP A 231 -15.80 -2.24 -4.14
C ASP A 231 -14.46 -1.53 -4.37
N VAL A 232 -14.06 -1.45 -5.63
CA VAL A 232 -13.02 -0.53 -6.10
C VAL A 232 -13.66 0.54 -6.97
N MET A 233 -13.47 1.80 -6.60
CA MET A 233 -13.90 2.97 -7.36
C MET A 233 -12.73 3.48 -8.21
N THR A 234 -12.98 3.71 -9.49
CA THR A 234 -12.08 4.46 -10.37
C THR A 234 -12.47 5.92 -10.35
N LEU A 235 -11.50 6.78 -10.05
CA LEU A 235 -11.64 8.23 -10.13
C LEU A 235 -10.70 8.77 -11.22
N ARG A 236 -11.18 9.72 -12.03
CA ARG A 236 -10.31 10.51 -12.89
C ARG A 236 -9.70 11.64 -12.07
N TYR A 237 -8.39 11.81 -12.21
CA TYR A 237 -7.67 12.92 -11.61
C TYR A 237 -7.30 13.96 -12.68
N GLU A 238 -7.68 15.18 -12.46
CA GLU A 238 -7.36 16.29 -13.35
C GLU A 238 -7.20 17.59 -12.55
N GLN A 239 -5.99 18.18 -12.60
CA GLN A 239 -5.68 19.49 -12.00
C GLN A 239 -6.17 19.62 -10.53
N GLY A 240 -5.85 18.65 -9.70
CA GLY A 240 -6.23 18.65 -8.29
C GLY A 240 -7.67 18.19 -8.01
N THR A 241 -8.43 17.78 -9.03
CA THR A 241 -9.82 17.35 -8.87
C THR A 241 -9.95 15.85 -9.10
N LEU A 242 -10.63 15.15 -8.19
CA LEU A 242 -11.05 13.75 -8.33
C LEU A 242 -12.50 13.68 -8.80
N THR A 243 -12.75 12.96 -9.88
CA THR A 243 -14.12 12.73 -10.40
C THR A 243 -14.39 11.22 -10.49
N PRO A 244 -15.35 10.66 -9.72
CA PRO A 244 -15.75 9.26 -9.84
C PRO A 244 -16.25 8.95 -11.25
N ILE A 245 -15.78 7.85 -11.86
CA ILE A 245 -16.19 7.44 -13.22
C ILE A 245 -16.77 6.04 -13.28
N ALA A 246 -16.34 5.13 -12.40
CA ALA A 246 -16.82 3.75 -12.37
C ALA A 246 -16.60 3.11 -10.99
N THR A 247 -17.37 2.08 -10.70
CA THR A 247 -17.20 1.21 -9.53
C THR A 247 -17.32 -0.25 -9.97
N ILE A 248 -16.47 -1.12 -9.42
CA ILE A 248 -16.47 -2.55 -9.70
C ILE A 248 -16.35 -3.35 -8.40
N GLU A 249 -17.09 -4.45 -8.29
CA GLU A 249 -17.03 -5.35 -7.14
C GLU A 249 -15.63 -5.99 -7.01
N CYS A 250 -15.06 -5.93 -5.81
CA CYS A 250 -13.82 -6.58 -5.41
C CYS A 250 -14.07 -7.77 -4.48
N ASP A 251 -14.96 -7.61 -3.50
CA ASP A 251 -15.31 -8.63 -2.53
C ASP A 251 -16.73 -9.16 -2.76
N SER A 252 -16.85 -10.31 -3.45
CA SER A 252 -18.13 -10.96 -3.71
C SER A 252 -18.81 -11.58 -2.48
N LEU A 253 -18.12 -11.63 -1.34
CA LEU A 253 -18.68 -12.12 -0.08
C LEU A 253 -19.23 -10.99 0.80
N HIS A 254 -18.92 -9.73 0.46
CA HIS A 254 -19.37 -8.51 1.16
C HIS A 254 -19.13 -8.56 2.69
N VAL A 255 -17.95 -9.07 3.09
CA VAL A 255 -17.62 -9.25 4.52
C VAL A 255 -17.07 -8.00 5.19
N LYS A 256 -17.06 -6.85 4.49
CA LYS A 256 -16.58 -5.56 4.99
C LYS A 256 -15.12 -5.58 5.43
N GLY A 257 -14.29 -6.24 4.63
CA GLY A 257 -12.90 -6.52 4.96
C GLY A 257 -11.91 -6.24 3.83
N SER A 258 -12.28 -5.50 2.78
CA SER A 258 -11.32 -5.15 1.74
C SER A 258 -10.16 -4.36 2.33
N GLY A 259 -8.93 -4.67 1.86
CA GLY A 259 -7.69 -4.24 2.50
C GLY A 259 -6.93 -3.21 1.67
N ASP A 260 -5.91 -3.67 1.02
CA ASP A 260 -4.95 -2.85 0.29
C ASP A 260 -5.19 -2.87 -1.22
N ILE A 261 -4.65 -1.88 -1.92
CA ILE A 261 -4.81 -1.73 -3.37
C ILE A 261 -3.52 -1.19 -3.97
N HIS A 262 -3.05 -1.82 -5.06
CA HIS A 262 -1.87 -1.38 -5.80
C HIS A 262 -2.03 -1.51 -7.31
N VAL A 263 -1.46 -0.54 -8.03
CA VAL A 263 -1.33 -0.55 -9.49
C VAL A 263 0.00 -1.19 -9.86
N SER A 264 0.01 -2.08 -10.85
CA SER A 264 1.27 -2.61 -11.35
C SER A 264 2.16 -1.53 -11.98
N PRO A 265 3.51 -1.64 -11.89
CA PRO A 265 4.41 -0.62 -12.43
C PRO A 265 4.21 -0.31 -13.92
N ASP A 266 3.69 -1.27 -14.69
CA ASP A 266 3.34 -1.11 -16.10
C ASP A 266 1.96 -0.47 -16.35
N GLY A 267 1.22 -0.14 -15.28
CA GLY A 267 -0.12 0.47 -15.34
C GLY A 267 -1.23 -0.43 -15.86
N LYS A 268 -0.95 -1.70 -16.18
CA LYS A 268 -1.90 -2.58 -16.88
C LYS A 268 -2.88 -3.28 -15.95
N TYR A 269 -2.54 -3.43 -14.67
CA TYR A 269 -3.33 -4.18 -13.71
C TYR A 269 -3.42 -3.46 -12.38
N VAL A 270 -4.59 -3.58 -11.75
CA VAL A 270 -4.83 -3.21 -10.35
C VAL A 270 -5.06 -4.48 -9.55
N TYR A 271 -4.43 -4.57 -8.39
CA TYR A 271 -4.58 -5.65 -7.43
C TYR A 271 -5.21 -5.10 -6.16
N ALA A 272 -6.15 -5.85 -5.58
CA ALA A 272 -6.83 -5.45 -4.36
C ALA A 272 -6.99 -6.66 -3.43
N SER A 273 -6.68 -6.50 -2.13
CA SER A 273 -6.78 -7.60 -1.17
C SER A 273 -8.12 -7.60 -0.44
N ASN A 274 -8.65 -8.80 -0.17
CA ASN A 274 -9.82 -9.05 0.67
C ASN A 274 -9.42 -9.90 1.88
N ARG A 275 -10.01 -9.57 3.05
CA ARG A 275 -9.73 -10.18 4.36
C ARG A 275 -11.03 -10.64 5.01
N LEU A 276 -10.94 -11.32 6.18
CA LEU A 276 -12.02 -11.75 7.07
C LEU A 276 -12.76 -13.00 6.61
N ALA A 277 -13.06 -13.15 5.34
CA ALA A 277 -13.53 -14.39 4.73
C ALA A 277 -13.19 -14.36 3.24
N GLY A 278 -12.84 -15.53 2.69
CA GLY A 278 -12.38 -15.61 1.31
C GLY A 278 -11.10 -14.80 1.06
N ASP A 279 -10.15 -14.88 1.98
CA ASP A 279 -8.88 -14.14 1.93
C ASP A 279 -8.16 -14.34 0.60
N GLY A 280 -7.75 -13.23 -0.05
CA GLY A 280 -7.10 -13.29 -1.36
C GLY A 280 -6.87 -11.94 -2.01
N ILE A 281 -6.34 -12.00 -3.22
CA ILE A 281 -6.05 -10.86 -4.08
C ILE A 281 -6.94 -10.92 -5.32
N ARG A 282 -7.78 -9.91 -5.52
CA ARG A 282 -8.51 -9.66 -6.76
C ARG A 282 -7.59 -8.99 -7.76
N THR A 283 -7.64 -9.44 -9.00
CA THR A 283 -6.88 -8.85 -10.11
C THR A 283 -7.83 -8.22 -11.12
N PHE A 284 -7.56 -6.98 -11.46
CA PHE A 284 -8.29 -6.25 -12.50
C PHE A 284 -7.35 -5.84 -13.62
N ALA A 285 -7.79 -5.95 -14.86
CA ALA A 285 -7.14 -5.30 -15.99
C ALA A 285 -7.65 -3.86 -16.13
N VAL A 286 -6.75 -2.93 -16.42
CA VAL A 286 -7.04 -1.52 -16.68
C VAL A 286 -7.40 -1.35 -18.15
N ASN A 287 -8.56 -0.75 -18.43
CA ASN A 287 -8.99 -0.37 -19.78
C ASN A 287 -8.38 0.99 -20.18
N ASP A 288 -8.41 1.34 -21.47
CA ASP A 288 -7.84 2.59 -21.98
C ASP A 288 -8.47 3.85 -21.36
N ASP A 289 -9.73 3.77 -20.94
CA ASP A 289 -10.46 4.84 -20.25
C ASP A 289 -10.23 4.88 -18.73
N GLY A 290 -9.35 4.02 -18.20
CA GLY A 290 -9.02 3.86 -16.79
C GLY A 290 -9.99 2.97 -16.01
N THR A 291 -11.13 2.56 -16.57
CA THR A 291 -12.05 1.65 -15.90
C THR A 291 -11.44 0.25 -15.73
N LEU A 292 -11.95 -0.52 -14.79
CA LEU A 292 -11.43 -1.82 -14.43
C LEU A 292 -12.30 -2.96 -14.96
N ARG A 293 -11.65 -4.08 -15.33
CA ARG A 293 -12.30 -5.33 -15.68
C ARG A 293 -11.71 -6.47 -14.86
N ASN A 294 -12.55 -7.23 -14.17
CA ASN A 294 -12.12 -8.39 -13.38
C ASN A 294 -11.49 -9.46 -14.29
N VAL A 295 -10.28 -9.92 -13.94
CA VAL A 295 -9.53 -10.95 -14.68
C VAL A 295 -9.11 -12.14 -13.81
N GLY A 296 -9.23 -12.05 -12.47
CA GLY A 296 -8.91 -13.18 -11.62
C GLY A 296 -9.01 -12.91 -10.11
N TYR A 297 -8.93 -13.99 -9.37
CA TYR A 297 -8.83 -14.01 -7.91
C TYR A 297 -7.80 -15.07 -7.48
N THR A 298 -6.87 -14.70 -6.61
CA THR A 298 -5.83 -15.59 -6.12
C THR A 298 -5.96 -15.71 -4.60
N PRO A 299 -6.28 -16.92 -4.07
CA PRO A 299 -6.33 -17.14 -2.62
C PRO A 299 -4.98 -16.86 -1.96
N THR A 300 -5.03 -16.37 -0.73
CA THR A 300 -3.86 -16.15 0.13
C THR A 300 -4.04 -16.87 1.47
N PRO A 301 -2.99 -16.95 2.29
CA PRO A 301 -3.12 -17.16 3.72
C PRO A 301 -3.96 -16.07 4.38
N SER A 302 -4.40 -16.31 5.62
CA SER A 302 -5.41 -15.48 6.29
C SER A 302 -4.96 -14.04 6.54
N HIS A 303 -5.87 -13.12 6.22
CA HIS A 303 -5.78 -11.68 6.47
C HIS A 303 -4.63 -11.00 5.71
N PRO A 304 -4.63 -10.99 4.36
CA PRO A 304 -3.67 -10.23 3.55
C PRO A 304 -3.92 -8.71 3.73
N ARG A 305 -3.34 -8.15 4.82
CA ARG A 305 -3.60 -6.77 5.24
C ARG A 305 -2.94 -5.75 4.32
N ASN A 306 -1.76 -6.10 3.81
CA ASN A 306 -0.98 -5.30 2.88
C ASN A 306 -0.23 -6.21 1.92
N PHE A 307 0.10 -5.71 0.76
CA PHE A 307 0.98 -6.36 -0.19
C PHE A 307 1.77 -5.32 -0.98
N VAL A 308 2.83 -5.74 -1.63
CA VAL A 308 3.61 -4.90 -2.55
C VAL A 308 3.88 -5.64 -3.85
N ILE A 309 4.06 -4.87 -4.93
CA ILE A 309 4.54 -5.39 -6.20
C ILE A 309 6.02 -5.05 -6.29
N SER A 310 6.85 -6.03 -6.69
CA SER A 310 8.29 -5.81 -6.81
C SER A 310 8.60 -4.72 -7.83
N PRO A 311 9.74 -3.99 -7.70
CA PRO A 311 10.05 -2.84 -8.56
C PRO A 311 10.02 -3.14 -10.06
N GLN A 312 10.47 -4.32 -10.46
CA GLN A 312 10.39 -4.76 -11.86
C GLN A 312 9.01 -5.34 -12.24
N GLY A 313 8.10 -5.50 -11.28
CA GLY A 313 6.76 -6.03 -11.51
C GLY A 313 6.68 -7.53 -11.77
N ASN A 314 7.71 -8.30 -11.42
CA ASN A 314 7.74 -9.75 -11.61
C ASN A 314 7.05 -10.53 -10.48
N TYR A 315 6.91 -9.92 -9.30
CA TYR A 315 6.39 -10.57 -8.11
C TYR A 315 5.38 -9.68 -7.39
N LEU A 316 4.46 -10.33 -6.66
CA LEU A 316 3.62 -9.73 -5.64
C LEU A 316 3.92 -10.43 -4.31
N ILE A 317 4.17 -9.65 -3.26
CA ILE A 317 4.51 -10.14 -1.93
C ILE A 317 3.42 -9.71 -0.97
N ALA A 318 2.77 -10.64 -0.27
CA ALA A 318 1.63 -10.37 0.61
C ALA A 318 1.95 -10.65 2.08
N ALA A 319 1.65 -9.68 2.93
CA ALA A 319 1.71 -9.78 4.39
C ALA A 319 0.37 -10.31 4.93
N CYS A 320 0.35 -11.56 5.34
CA CYS A 320 -0.83 -12.28 5.83
C CYS A 320 -0.80 -12.33 7.36
N LYS A 321 -1.43 -11.32 7.96
CA LYS A 321 -1.32 -11.00 9.39
C LYS A 321 -1.69 -12.17 10.31
N ASN A 322 -2.85 -12.81 10.07
CA ASN A 322 -3.39 -13.80 11.02
C ASN A 322 -2.67 -15.16 10.93
N ASP A 323 -2.07 -15.47 9.79
CA ASP A 323 -1.25 -16.67 9.62
C ASP A 323 0.24 -16.42 9.93
N ASN A 324 0.60 -15.21 10.36
CA ASN A 324 1.98 -14.86 10.72
C ASN A 324 2.97 -15.19 9.61
N VAL A 325 2.65 -14.82 8.37
CA VAL A 325 3.46 -15.20 7.20
C VAL A 325 3.47 -14.12 6.13
N ILE A 326 4.60 -13.98 5.47
CA ILE A 326 4.76 -13.26 4.21
C ILE A 326 4.90 -14.31 3.11
N VAL A 327 4.14 -14.17 2.01
CA VAL A 327 4.13 -15.10 0.87
C VAL A 327 4.42 -14.39 -0.44
N VAL A 328 5.00 -15.12 -1.39
CA VAL A 328 5.43 -14.58 -2.68
C VAL A 328 4.67 -15.25 -3.83
N TYR A 329 4.16 -14.43 -4.73
CA TYR A 329 3.52 -14.85 -5.98
C TYR A 329 4.35 -14.35 -7.16
N ALA A 330 4.59 -15.21 -8.16
CA ALA A 330 5.07 -14.78 -9.46
C ALA A 330 3.93 -14.09 -10.22
N ARG A 331 4.20 -12.92 -10.80
CA ARG A 331 3.25 -12.14 -11.58
C ARG A 331 3.53 -12.31 -13.08
N ASP A 332 2.54 -12.73 -13.84
CA ASP A 332 2.59 -12.71 -15.30
C ASP A 332 2.22 -11.30 -15.78
N LYS A 333 3.17 -10.58 -16.37
CA LYS A 333 2.99 -9.20 -16.85
C LYS A 333 2.01 -9.08 -18.03
N ALA A 334 1.79 -10.15 -18.79
CA ALA A 334 0.89 -10.13 -19.94
C ALA A 334 -0.57 -10.35 -19.56
N THR A 335 -0.82 -11.13 -18.50
CA THR A 335 -2.18 -11.53 -18.08
C THR A 335 -2.59 -10.98 -16.72
N GLY A 336 -1.64 -10.47 -15.92
CA GLY A 336 -1.85 -10.05 -14.53
C GLY A 336 -1.96 -11.22 -13.56
N LYS A 337 -1.93 -12.46 -14.04
CA LYS A 337 -2.12 -13.67 -13.21
C LYS A 337 -1.04 -13.79 -12.15
N LEU A 338 -1.47 -14.12 -10.92
CA LEU A 338 -0.60 -14.46 -9.81
C LEU A 338 -0.51 -15.98 -9.65
N THR A 339 0.72 -16.48 -9.49
CA THR A 339 0.98 -17.91 -9.25
C THR A 339 1.84 -18.04 -7.99
N PRO A 340 1.42 -18.81 -6.97
CA PRO A 340 2.23 -19.03 -5.78
C PRO A 340 3.61 -19.60 -6.14
N THR A 341 4.68 -19.03 -5.60
CA THR A 341 6.04 -19.54 -5.78
C THR A 341 6.39 -20.66 -4.81
N GLY A 342 5.62 -20.79 -3.74
CA GLY A 342 5.92 -21.65 -2.60
C GLY A 342 6.80 -20.99 -1.54
N GLU A 343 7.34 -19.79 -1.80
CA GLU A 343 8.13 -19.04 -0.82
C GLU A 343 7.26 -18.50 0.31
N ARG A 344 7.71 -18.72 1.54
CA ARG A 344 7.03 -18.32 2.77
C ARG A 344 8.06 -17.89 3.80
N LEU A 345 7.92 -16.69 4.35
CA LEU A 345 8.69 -16.19 5.48
C LEU A 345 7.78 -16.09 6.70
N SER A 346 8.05 -16.87 7.74
CA SER A 346 7.32 -16.78 9.01
C SER A 346 7.74 -15.51 9.75
N LEU A 347 6.79 -14.64 10.03
CA LEU A 347 6.97 -13.38 10.72
C LEU A 347 5.68 -13.03 11.48
N SER A 348 5.78 -12.73 12.78
CA SER A 348 4.60 -12.45 13.60
C SER A 348 3.89 -11.17 13.15
N SER A 349 2.59 -11.27 12.90
CA SER A 349 1.65 -10.19 12.57
C SER A 349 2.16 -9.16 11.54
N PRO A 350 2.66 -9.55 10.33
CA PRO A 350 3.15 -8.63 9.33
C PRO A 350 1.97 -7.84 8.73
N VAL A 351 2.10 -6.50 8.64
CA VAL A 351 0.97 -5.62 8.25
C VAL A 351 1.33 -4.51 7.27
N CYS A 352 2.61 -4.26 7.02
CA CYS A 352 3.09 -3.27 6.05
C CYS A 352 4.39 -3.74 5.42
N LEU A 353 4.47 -3.72 4.11
CA LEU A 353 5.67 -4.02 3.32
C LEU A 353 6.02 -2.80 2.47
N LYS A 354 7.30 -2.47 2.36
CA LYS A 354 7.82 -1.45 1.44
C LYS A 354 9.15 -1.92 0.85
N PHE A 355 9.34 -1.73 -0.45
CA PHE A 355 10.65 -1.87 -1.07
C PHE A 355 11.50 -0.64 -0.81
N VAL A 356 12.76 -0.86 -0.48
CA VAL A 356 13.81 0.16 -0.48
C VAL A 356 14.26 0.30 -1.94
N LYS A 357 14.02 1.46 -2.54
CA LYS A 357 14.22 1.69 -3.99
C LYS A 357 15.53 2.41 -4.26
#